data_ccc63867b370c178312367ea239f8247
#
_entry.id   ccc63867b370c178312367ea239f8247
#
_cell.length_a   1.000
_cell.length_b   1.000
_cell.length_c   1.000
_cell.angle_alpha   90.00
_cell.angle_beta   90.00
_cell.angle_gamma   90.00
#
_symmetry.space_group_name_H-M   'P 1'
#
loop_
_entity.id
_entity.type
_entity.pdbx_description
1 polymer ?
#
loop_
_entity_poly.entity_id
_entity_poly.type
_entity_poly.pdbx_seq_one_letter_code
_entity_poly.pdbx_strand_id
1 'polypeptide(L)'
;GAGKTTLLRIISGEQQPSKGFVELPGELRIGYLPQQMKVSDTTTVMEETLSAFADIIKMEAEIESCRIEIAERSDYDSDHYLSLCDRLTILEDRFVIEGGNSYRAEAEQTLNGLGFEREEFDRPTNQLSGGWRMRIELAKVLLSRPDVLLLDEPTNHLDIESIRWLEQYLNNFQGAVILVSHDRAFLDNITSRTLELSAGRLHDYKVPYSRYEELRKERRTQLEAAWRNQQKLINDTEKFIERFRYKATKAVQVQSRIKQLEKLERIEIDEQDLPVMDIRFPPAPRSGTVVIEAEGLTKYYGNKLVLDKCGIVIERGEKVAFVGRNGEGKTTFARIITGETSHKGIFKIGHNVRTGYFAQNQDELLDEGKTVFSTIDEVAVGDIRTKIRDLLGSFLFSGDDIEKKVKVLSGGERSRLALVRLLLEPYNLLLLDEPTNHLDMRSKEILKRALLKYDGTLIIVSHDRDFLDGLVSKVYEFRNHIIRQHIGGIYDWLEKKDAGREQERFRQQAEEAVPHIREEDSSSNGKIRHLERKEYFRRLKKLEKEVAGHEERISLLESELNNMDAMMSNPDPPPGEDFYDRYRQLRESVSKEMSRWEEAHHNLEQYIEDNRKFTEG
;
A
#
# COMPACT_ATOMS: atom_id res chain seq x y z
N GLY A 1 -16.57 10.38 10.26
CA GLY A 1 -16.32 10.08 8.86
C GLY A 1 -16.84 11.17 7.93
N ALA A 2 -16.08 11.53 6.90
CA ALA A 2 -16.45 12.57 5.94
C ALA A 2 -17.54 12.14 4.94
N GLY A 3 -18.19 10.98 5.11
CA GLY A 3 -19.25 10.47 4.22
C GLY A 3 -18.74 9.78 2.95
N LYS A 4 -17.45 9.40 2.87
CA LYS A 4 -16.86 8.72 1.69
C LYS A 4 -17.56 7.40 1.38
N THR A 5 -17.64 6.49 2.35
CA THR A 5 -18.35 5.20 2.24
C THR A 5 -19.84 5.39 1.92
N THR A 6 -20.48 6.40 2.52
CA THR A 6 -21.89 6.73 2.22
C THR A 6 -22.08 7.11 0.76
N LEU A 7 -21.14 7.91 0.20
CA LEU A 7 -21.18 8.28 -1.21
C LEU A 7 -21.01 7.06 -2.13
N LEU A 8 -20.09 6.14 -1.82
CA LEU A 8 -19.94 4.90 -2.59
C LEU A 8 -21.21 4.04 -2.55
N ARG A 9 -21.84 3.91 -1.37
CA ARG A 9 -23.13 3.17 -1.22
C ARG A 9 -24.29 3.81 -1.98
N ILE A 10 -24.31 5.13 -2.09
CA ILE A 10 -25.32 5.82 -2.88
C ILE A 10 -25.07 5.57 -4.37
N ILE A 11 -23.82 5.62 -4.85
CA ILE A 11 -23.47 5.37 -6.25
C ILE A 11 -23.76 3.90 -6.61
N SER A 12 -23.46 2.94 -5.71
CA SER A 12 -23.72 1.51 -5.94
C SER A 12 -25.22 1.14 -5.88
N GLY A 13 -26.08 2.05 -5.43
CA GLY A 13 -27.52 1.79 -5.26
C GLY A 13 -27.90 1.09 -3.95
N GLU A 14 -26.93 0.75 -3.08
CA GLU A 14 -27.22 0.14 -1.76
C GLU A 14 -27.93 1.10 -0.80
N GLN A 15 -27.77 2.40 -0.99
CA GLN A 15 -28.37 3.42 -0.15
C GLN A 15 -29.02 4.51 -0.99
N GLN A 16 -30.29 4.86 -0.67
CA GLN A 16 -30.97 5.97 -1.31
C GLN A 16 -30.44 7.32 -0.79
N PRO A 17 -30.24 8.33 -1.66
CA PRO A 17 -29.89 9.68 -1.22
C PRO A 17 -31.07 10.34 -0.52
N SER A 18 -30.80 11.12 0.54
CA SER A 18 -31.85 11.91 1.24
C SER A 18 -32.44 13.01 0.37
N LYS A 19 -31.65 13.56 -0.58
CA LYS A 19 -32.08 14.55 -1.58
C LYS A 19 -31.26 14.34 -2.85
N GLY A 20 -31.86 14.63 -4.01
CA GLY A 20 -31.21 14.44 -5.30
C GLY A 20 -31.40 13.02 -5.84
N PHE A 21 -30.74 12.71 -6.92
CA PHE A 21 -30.79 11.41 -7.59
C PHE A 21 -29.43 11.11 -8.23
N VAL A 22 -29.18 9.84 -8.51
CA VAL A 22 -28.00 9.36 -9.23
C VAL A 22 -28.46 9.04 -10.64
N GLU A 23 -27.86 9.72 -11.63
CA GLU A 23 -28.04 9.39 -13.05
C GLU A 23 -26.88 8.51 -13.50
N LEU A 24 -27.21 7.32 -13.99
CA LEU A 24 -26.26 6.42 -14.62
C LEU A 24 -26.65 6.29 -16.10
N PRO A 25 -25.70 6.41 -17.04
CA PRO A 25 -26.01 6.09 -18.43
C PRO A 25 -26.35 4.62 -18.53
N GLY A 26 -27.51 4.27 -19.14
CA GLY A 26 -28.01 2.95 -19.47
C GLY A 26 -27.36 1.76 -18.78
N GLU A 27 -27.18 0.65 -19.34
CA GLU A 27 -26.81 -0.66 -18.77
C GLU A 27 -25.41 -0.79 -18.12
N LEU A 28 -24.90 0.24 -17.40
CA LEU A 28 -23.60 0.20 -16.72
C LEU A 28 -23.59 -0.83 -15.57
N ARG A 29 -22.61 -1.74 -15.62
CA ARG A 29 -22.34 -2.70 -14.53
C ARG A 29 -21.44 -2.02 -13.49
N ILE A 30 -21.93 -1.93 -12.25
CA ILE A 30 -21.16 -1.37 -11.13
C ILE A 30 -20.69 -2.53 -10.25
N GLY A 31 -19.38 -2.67 -10.07
CA GLY A 31 -18.78 -3.53 -9.07
C GLY A 31 -18.48 -2.73 -7.80
N TYR A 32 -18.96 -3.16 -6.65
CA TYR A 32 -18.74 -2.49 -5.38
C TYR A 32 -18.11 -3.44 -4.37
N LEU A 33 -16.98 -3.04 -3.79
CA LEU A 33 -16.34 -3.70 -2.66
C LEU A 33 -16.57 -2.88 -1.40
N PRO A 34 -17.51 -3.27 -0.50
CA PRO A 34 -17.73 -2.59 0.77
C PRO A 34 -16.68 -2.96 1.81
N GLN A 35 -16.51 -2.10 2.82
CA GLN A 35 -15.56 -2.29 3.92
C GLN A 35 -15.86 -3.53 4.80
N GLN A 36 -17.11 -3.99 4.88
CA GLN A 36 -17.53 -5.19 5.63
C GLN A 36 -18.43 -6.07 4.77
N MET A 37 -18.12 -7.35 4.73
CA MET A 37 -18.77 -8.32 3.87
C MET A 37 -19.40 -9.50 4.60
N LYS A 38 -20.40 -10.12 3.94
CA LYS A 38 -20.96 -11.41 4.30
C LYS A 38 -20.57 -12.41 3.22
N VAL A 39 -19.60 -13.27 3.51
CA VAL A 39 -19.21 -14.38 2.63
C VAL A 39 -20.02 -15.62 2.98
N SER A 40 -20.38 -16.43 1.98
CA SER A 40 -20.99 -17.73 2.19
C SER A 40 -20.04 -18.66 2.97
N ASP A 41 -20.55 -19.36 3.97
CA ASP A 41 -19.75 -20.24 4.84
C ASP A 41 -19.74 -21.71 4.36
N THR A 42 -20.34 -22.00 3.19
CA THR A 42 -20.63 -23.38 2.74
C THR A 42 -19.81 -23.84 1.54
N THR A 43 -19.06 -22.93 0.90
CA THR A 43 -18.35 -23.16 -0.36
C THR A 43 -16.83 -23.22 -0.15
N THR A 44 -16.10 -23.73 -1.14
CA THR A 44 -14.64 -23.63 -1.19
C THR A 44 -14.21 -22.25 -1.74
N VAL A 45 -12.93 -21.89 -1.57
CA VAL A 45 -12.35 -20.65 -2.11
C VAL A 45 -12.58 -20.52 -3.60
N MET A 46 -12.31 -21.62 -4.36
CA MET A 46 -12.48 -21.63 -5.82
C MET A 46 -13.96 -21.53 -6.22
N GLU A 47 -14.85 -22.32 -5.62
CA GLU A 47 -16.29 -22.28 -5.92
C GLU A 47 -16.89 -20.90 -5.65
N GLU A 48 -16.53 -20.30 -4.50
CA GLU A 48 -16.98 -18.95 -4.16
C GLU A 48 -16.47 -17.90 -5.16
N THR A 49 -15.22 -18.01 -5.60
CA THR A 49 -14.64 -17.11 -6.61
C THR A 49 -15.30 -17.28 -7.97
N LEU A 50 -15.56 -18.53 -8.38
CA LEU A 50 -16.22 -18.86 -9.65
C LEU A 50 -17.67 -18.37 -9.69
N SER A 51 -18.31 -18.06 -8.54
CA SER A 51 -19.65 -17.45 -8.51
C SER A 51 -19.73 -16.12 -9.27
N ALA A 52 -18.58 -15.43 -9.47
CA ALA A 52 -18.49 -14.24 -10.31
C ALA A 52 -18.85 -14.50 -11.79
N PHE A 53 -18.70 -15.74 -12.24
CA PHE A 53 -18.98 -16.20 -13.61
C PHE A 53 -20.28 -16.98 -13.71
N ALA A 54 -21.27 -16.66 -12.86
CA ALA A 54 -22.55 -17.40 -12.82
C ALA A 54 -23.24 -17.54 -14.19
N ASP A 55 -23.16 -16.52 -15.05
CA ASP A 55 -23.74 -16.55 -16.38
C ASP A 55 -22.98 -17.49 -17.33
N ILE A 56 -21.65 -17.53 -17.25
CA ILE A 56 -20.80 -18.44 -18.02
C ILE A 56 -21.04 -19.88 -17.57
N ILE A 57 -21.14 -20.13 -16.27
CA ILE A 57 -21.41 -21.46 -15.70
C ILE A 57 -22.80 -21.95 -16.12
N LYS A 58 -23.81 -21.07 -16.17
CA LYS A 58 -25.13 -21.42 -16.68
C LYS A 58 -25.07 -21.78 -18.16
N MET A 59 -24.35 -21.01 -18.98
CA MET A 59 -24.17 -21.32 -20.39
C MET A 59 -23.46 -22.66 -20.57
N GLU A 60 -22.41 -22.97 -19.79
CA GLU A 60 -21.71 -24.26 -19.82
C GLU A 60 -22.67 -25.42 -19.54
N ALA A 61 -23.53 -25.27 -18.52
CA ALA A 61 -24.55 -26.28 -18.19
C ALA A 61 -25.62 -26.41 -19.28
N GLU A 62 -26.06 -25.29 -19.91
CA GLU A 62 -27.01 -25.34 -21.03
C GLU A 62 -26.40 -25.99 -22.27
N ILE A 63 -25.14 -25.72 -22.60
CA ILE A 63 -24.41 -26.34 -23.69
C ILE A 63 -24.35 -27.86 -23.47
N GLU A 64 -23.97 -28.29 -22.26
CA GLU A 64 -23.89 -29.72 -21.95
C GLU A 64 -25.28 -30.40 -22.00
N SER A 65 -26.32 -29.73 -21.49
CA SER A 65 -27.70 -30.22 -21.62
C SER A 65 -28.14 -30.38 -23.08
N CYS A 66 -27.83 -29.37 -23.93
CA CYS A 66 -28.12 -29.48 -25.38
C CYS A 66 -27.33 -30.61 -26.05
N ARG A 67 -26.06 -30.81 -25.70
CA ARG A 67 -25.24 -31.89 -26.23
C ARG A 67 -25.78 -33.27 -25.87
N ILE A 68 -26.20 -33.48 -24.62
CA ILE A 68 -26.82 -34.71 -24.13
C ILE A 68 -28.13 -34.97 -24.90
N GLU A 69 -29.00 -33.96 -25.01
CA GLU A 69 -30.28 -34.09 -25.70
C GLU A 69 -30.10 -34.41 -27.19
N ILE A 70 -29.16 -33.76 -27.86
CA ILE A 70 -28.81 -34.08 -29.29
C ILE A 70 -28.30 -35.52 -29.43
N ALA A 71 -27.47 -35.98 -28.49
CA ALA A 71 -26.88 -37.34 -28.54
C ALA A 71 -27.91 -38.46 -28.31
N GLU A 72 -28.97 -38.20 -27.52
CA GLU A 72 -30.04 -39.19 -27.23
C GLU A 72 -31.13 -39.26 -28.32
N ARG A 73 -31.17 -38.28 -29.24
CA ARG A 73 -32.18 -38.21 -30.30
C ARG A 73 -31.78 -38.95 -31.55
N SER A 74 -32.78 -39.55 -32.24
CA SER A 74 -32.64 -40.24 -33.53
C SER A 74 -33.42 -39.58 -34.67
N ASP A 75 -34.15 -38.50 -34.41
CA ASP A 75 -35.01 -37.77 -35.34
C ASP A 75 -34.29 -36.57 -35.99
N TYR A 76 -33.21 -36.83 -36.70
CA TYR A 76 -32.28 -35.84 -37.23
C TYR A 76 -32.88 -34.80 -38.20
N ASP A 77 -34.01 -35.12 -38.84
CA ASP A 77 -34.71 -34.23 -39.78
C ASP A 77 -35.85 -33.42 -39.14
N SER A 78 -36.06 -33.53 -37.83
CA SER A 78 -37.12 -32.78 -37.16
C SER A 78 -36.74 -31.32 -36.96
N ASP A 79 -37.73 -30.41 -37.07
CA ASP A 79 -37.55 -28.99 -36.81
C ASP A 79 -36.98 -28.73 -35.37
N HIS A 80 -37.34 -29.60 -34.43
CA HIS A 80 -36.85 -29.52 -33.07
C HIS A 80 -35.37 -29.86 -32.96
N TYR A 81 -34.90 -30.93 -33.66
CA TYR A 81 -33.49 -31.29 -33.70
C TYR A 81 -32.64 -30.17 -34.32
N LEU A 82 -33.09 -29.58 -35.42
CA LEU A 82 -32.43 -28.48 -36.10
C LEU A 82 -32.37 -27.23 -35.19
N SER A 83 -33.46 -26.91 -34.51
CA SER A 83 -33.49 -25.77 -33.56
C SER A 83 -32.55 -25.97 -32.36
N LEU A 84 -32.37 -27.22 -31.90
CA LEU A 84 -31.39 -27.56 -30.83
C LEU A 84 -29.94 -27.40 -31.33
N CYS A 85 -29.63 -27.78 -32.54
CA CYS A 85 -28.32 -27.60 -33.15
C CYS A 85 -27.99 -26.10 -33.33
N ASP A 86 -28.96 -25.29 -33.80
CA ASP A 86 -28.80 -23.84 -33.92
C ASP A 86 -28.59 -23.19 -32.55
N ARG A 87 -29.37 -23.59 -31.55
CA ARG A 87 -29.22 -23.11 -30.17
C ARG A 87 -27.84 -23.45 -29.59
N LEU A 88 -27.36 -24.70 -29.80
CA LEU A 88 -26.04 -25.13 -29.35
C LEU A 88 -24.95 -24.25 -29.98
N THR A 89 -25.01 -24.02 -31.29
CA THR A 89 -24.03 -23.18 -31.99
C THR A 89 -24.01 -21.76 -31.43
N ILE A 90 -25.19 -21.14 -31.23
CA ILE A 90 -25.29 -19.80 -30.68
C ILE A 90 -24.73 -19.75 -29.25
N LEU A 91 -25.00 -20.74 -28.42
CA LEU A 91 -24.48 -20.81 -27.05
C LEU A 91 -22.97 -21.03 -27.02
N GLU A 92 -22.41 -21.89 -27.89
CA GLU A 92 -20.97 -22.12 -27.98
C GLU A 92 -20.22 -20.87 -28.45
N ASP A 93 -20.72 -20.18 -29.48
CA ASP A 93 -20.14 -18.93 -29.95
C ASP A 93 -20.17 -17.86 -28.84
N ARG A 94 -21.28 -17.73 -28.14
CA ARG A 94 -21.41 -16.79 -27.02
C ARG A 94 -20.50 -17.15 -25.86
N PHE A 95 -20.39 -18.43 -25.51
CA PHE A 95 -19.50 -18.93 -24.47
C PHE A 95 -18.03 -18.58 -24.75
N VAL A 96 -17.59 -18.75 -26.02
CA VAL A 96 -16.23 -18.36 -26.42
C VAL A 96 -16.02 -16.85 -26.34
N ILE A 97 -16.97 -16.05 -26.83
CA ILE A 97 -16.90 -14.58 -26.81
C ILE A 97 -16.85 -14.04 -25.35
N GLU A 98 -17.62 -14.63 -24.44
CA GLU A 98 -17.66 -14.22 -23.03
C GLU A 98 -16.46 -14.76 -22.20
N GLY A 99 -15.54 -15.52 -22.83
CA GLY A 99 -14.33 -16.01 -22.18
C GLY A 99 -14.51 -17.34 -21.44
N GLY A 100 -15.52 -18.13 -21.83
CA GLY A 100 -15.83 -19.42 -21.20
C GLY A 100 -14.68 -20.44 -21.21
N ASN A 101 -13.72 -20.30 -22.12
CA ASN A 101 -12.54 -21.18 -22.15
C ASN A 101 -11.44 -20.79 -21.13
N SER A 102 -11.46 -19.55 -20.61
CA SER A 102 -10.38 -19.01 -19.78
C SER A 102 -10.80 -18.63 -18.36
N TYR A 103 -12.12 -18.59 -18.06
CA TYR A 103 -12.63 -18.07 -16.78
C TYR A 103 -12.05 -18.76 -15.54
N ARG A 104 -11.77 -20.08 -15.59
CA ARG A 104 -11.13 -20.82 -14.49
C ARG A 104 -9.69 -20.40 -14.28
N ALA A 105 -8.94 -20.24 -15.38
CA ALA A 105 -7.54 -19.78 -15.33
C ALA A 105 -7.45 -18.34 -14.83
N GLU A 106 -8.40 -17.48 -15.22
CA GLU A 106 -8.49 -16.10 -14.72
C GLU A 106 -8.80 -16.06 -13.21
N ALA A 107 -9.68 -16.93 -12.74
CA ALA A 107 -9.95 -17.08 -11.31
C ALA A 107 -8.70 -17.52 -10.55
N GLU A 108 -7.99 -18.55 -11.02
CA GLU A 108 -6.72 -19.00 -10.44
C GLU A 108 -5.67 -17.89 -10.42
N GLN A 109 -5.49 -17.18 -11.53
CA GLN A 109 -4.53 -16.09 -11.64
C GLN A 109 -4.86 -14.94 -10.67
N THR A 110 -6.14 -14.59 -10.54
CA THR A 110 -6.60 -13.53 -9.64
C THR A 110 -6.41 -13.94 -8.18
N LEU A 111 -6.76 -15.16 -7.80
CA LEU A 111 -6.53 -15.69 -6.47
C LEU A 111 -5.04 -15.72 -6.11
N ASN A 112 -4.19 -16.21 -7.02
CA ASN A 112 -2.74 -16.20 -6.82
C ASN A 112 -2.19 -14.78 -6.65
N GLY A 113 -2.69 -13.82 -7.45
CA GLY A 113 -2.33 -12.40 -7.34
C GLY A 113 -2.72 -11.79 -5.99
N LEU A 114 -3.84 -12.23 -5.41
CA LEU A 114 -4.30 -11.84 -4.09
C LEU A 114 -3.67 -12.65 -2.94
N GLY A 115 -2.70 -13.53 -3.26
CA GLY A 115 -1.85 -14.21 -2.29
C GLY A 115 -2.34 -15.58 -1.84
N PHE A 116 -3.38 -16.16 -2.46
CA PHE A 116 -3.76 -17.56 -2.23
C PHE A 116 -2.77 -18.51 -2.90
N GLU A 117 -2.46 -19.61 -2.24
CA GLU A 117 -1.70 -20.72 -2.81
C GLU A 117 -2.66 -21.77 -3.41
N ARG A 118 -2.19 -22.55 -4.39
CA ARG A 118 -3.04 -23.49 -5.10
C ARG A 118 -3.66 -24.55 -4.19
N GLU A 119 -2.94 -24.93 -3.13
CA GLU A 119 -3.42 -25.87 -2.11
C GLU A 119 -4.57 -25.29 -1.26
N GLU A 120 -4.76 -23.98 -1.25
CA GLU A 120 -5.80 -23.31 -0.48
C GLU A 120 -7.12 -23.17 -1.27
N PHE A 121 -7.14 -23.47 -2.58
CA PHE A 121 -8.31 -23.26 -3.44
C PHE A 121 -9.49 -24.17 -3.06
N ASP A 122 -9.21 -25.38 -2.59
CA ASP A 122 -10.23 -26.35 -2.15
C ASP A 122 -10.60 -26.19 -0.66
N ARG A 123 -9.99 -25.21 0.02
CA ARG A 123 -10.23 -24.97 1.44
C ARG A 123 -11.61 -24.33 1.65
N PRO A 124 -12.42 -24.82 2.63
CA PRO A 124 -13.71 -24.21 2.96
C PRO A 124 -13.57 -22.76 3.46
N THR A 125 -14.44 -21.88 2.98
CA THR A 125 -14.43 -20.44 3.30
C THR A 125 -14.64 -20.16 4.79
N ASN A 126 -15.36 -21.03 5.51
CA ASN A 126 -15.60 -20.90 6.96
C ASN A 126 -14.32 -21.05 7.82
N GLN A 127 -13.26 -21.67 7.28
CA GLN A 127 -11.97 -21.82 7.96
C GLN A 127 -11.03 -20.62 7.75
N LEU A 128 -11.46 -19.63 6.94
CA LEU A 128 -10.66 -18.47 6.62
C LEU A 128 -10.93 -17.32 7.61
N SER A 129 -9.88 -16.52 7.88
CA SER A 129 -10.05 -15.26 8.62
C SER A 129 -10.80 -14.23 7.78
N GLY A 130 -11.35 -13.20 8.44
CA GLY A 130 -12.08 -12.12 7.77
C GLY A 130 -11.28 -11.46 6.63
N GLY A 131 -9.96 -11.28 6.80
CA GLY A 131 -9.11 -10.72 5.77
C GLY A 131 -8.97 -11.59 4.53
N TRP A 132 -8.90 -12.91 4.68
CA TRP A 132 -8.88 -13.85 3.55
C TRP A 132 -10.22 -13.90 2.82
N ARG A 133 -11.33 -13.84 3.55
CA ARG A 133 -12.68 -13.74 2.95
C ARG A 133 -12.83 -12.46 2.13
N MET A 134 -12.30 -11.33 2.64
CA MET A 134 -12.30 -10.06 1.93
C MET A 134 -11.55 -10.14 0.59
N ARG A 135 -10.44 -10.91 0.52
CA ARG A 135 -9.70 -11.15 -0.72
C ARG A 135 -10.51 -11.94 -1.75
N ILE A 136 -11.32 -12.92 -1.31
CA ILE A 136 -12.23 -13.66 -2.22
C ILE A 136 -13.27 -12.71 -2.82
N GLU A 137 -13.87 -11.86 -2.02
CA GLU A 137 -14.84 -10.89 -2.51
C GLU A 137 -14.21 -9.86 -3.46
N LEU A 138 -13.01 -9.39 -3.14
CA LEU A 138 -12.25 -8.55 -4.07
C LEU A 138 -12.04 -9.30 -5.40
N ALA A 139 -11.63 -10.58 -5.37
CA ALA A 139 -11.49 -11.39 -6.57
C ALA A 139 -12.79 -11.45 -7.38
N LYS A 140 -13.94 -11.71 -6.74
CA LYS A 140 -15.26 -11.76 -7.38
C LYS A 140 -15.61 -10.44 -8.07
N VAL A 141 -15.41 -9.32 -7.37
CA VAL A 141 -15.68 -7.98 -7.93
C VAL A 141 -14.77 -7.67 -9.12
N LEU A 142 -13.50 -8.02 -9.07
CA LEU A 142 -12.56 -7.83 -10.19
C LEU A 142 -12.94 -8.71 -11.39
N LEU A 143 -13.25 -9.98 -11.15
CA LEU A 143 -13.59 -10.96 -12.19
C LEU A 143 -14.95 -10.70 -12.86
N SER A 144 -15.87 -10.01 -12.19
CA SER A 144 -17.15 -9.62 -12.79
C SER A 144 -17.03 -8.57 -13.92
N ARG A 145 -15.80 -8.04 -14.15
CA ARG A 145 -15.46 -7.06 -15.20
C ARG A 145 -16.49 -5.92 -15.29
N PRO A 146 -16.71 -5.14 -14.22
CA PRO A 146 -17.66 -4.05 -14.23
C PRO A 146 -17.17 -2.87 -15.09
N ASP A 147 -18.09 -2.01 -15.55
CA ASP A 147 -17.74 -0.76 -16.23
C ASP A 147 -17.25 0.30 -15.24
N VAL A 148 -17.78 0.27 -14.00
CA VAL A 148 -17.39 1.15 -12.90
C VAL A 148 -17.06 0.30 -11.68
N LEU A 149 -15.84 0.46 -11.18
CA LEU A 149 -15.33 -0.25 -10.01
C LEU A 149 -15.28 0.72 -8.81
N LEU A 150 -16.01 0.40 -7.74
CA LEU A 150 -16.05 1.15 -6.49
C LEU A 150 -15.32 0.35 -5.41
N LEU A 151 -14.21 0.85 -4.89
CA LEU A 151 -13.40 0.16 -3.88
C LEU A 151 -13.32 0.99 -2.60
N ASP A 152 -13.74 0.42 -1.47
CA ASP A 152 -13.64 1.04 -0.15
C ASP A 152 -12.57 0.32 0.67
N GLU A 153 -11.40 0.97 0.84
CA GLU A 153 -10.20 0.46 1.55
C GLU A 153 -9.72 -0.93 1.06
N PRO A 154 -9.47 -1.11 -0.26
CA PRO A 154 -9.12 -2.44 -0.80
C PRO A 154 -7.76 -2.95 -0.35
N THR A 155 -6.87 -2.08 0.13
CA THR A 155 -5.52 -2.42 0.61
C THR A 155 -5.52 -3.02 2.01
N ASN A 156 -6.62 -2.85 2.77
CA ASN A 156 -6.72 -3.45 4.08
C ASN A 156 -6.62 -4.98 3.98
N HIS A 157 -5.82 -5.57 4.85
CA HIS A 157 -5.56 -7.02 4.91
C HIS A 157 -4.79 -7.61 3.72
N LEU A 158 -4.34 -6.80 2.74
CA LEU A 158 -3.44 -7.25 1.68
C LEU A 158 -1.97 -7.10 2.13
N ASP A 159 -1.14 -8.05 1.74
CA ASP A 159 0.31 -7.90 1.87
C ASP A 159 0.89 -7.06 0.71
N ILE A 160 2.13 -6.62 0.85
CA ILE A 160 2.78 -5.72 -0.12
C ILE A 160 2.78 -6.31 -1.55
N GLU A 161 2.91 -7.65 -1.68
CA GLU A 161 2.90 -8.31 -2.98
C GLU A 161 1.52 -8.28 -3.63
N SER A 162 0.47 -8.57 -2.85
CA SER A 162 -0.92 -8.49 -3.31
C SER A 162 -1.35 -7.06 -3.62
N ILE A 163 -0.88 -6.05 -2.85
CA ILE A 163 -1.12 -4.63 -3.17
C ILE A 163 -0.51 -4.28 -4.53
N ARG A 164 0.73 -4.69 -4.80
CA ARG A 164 1.38 -4.42 -6.10
C ARG A 164 0.67 -5.11 -7.26
N TRP A 165 0.24 -6.34 -7.07
CA TRP A 165 -0.54 -7.03 -8.08
C TRP A 165 -1.86 -6.28 -8.37
N LEU A 166 -2.54 -5.82 -7.33
CA LEU A 166 -3.76 -5.03 -7.47
C LEU A 166 -3.50 -3.69 -8.18
N GLU A 167 -2.40 -3.00 -7.87
CA GLU A 167 -1.97 -1.79 -8.59
C GLU A 167 -1.81 -2.06 -10.09
N GLN A 168 -1.13 -3.15 -10.46
CA GLN A 168 -0.94 -3.53 -11.87
C GLN A 168 -2.27 -3.87 -12.54
N TYR A 169 -3.16 -4.59 -11.85
CA TYR A 169 -4.48 -4.92 -12.35
C TYR A 169 -5.31 -3.66 -12.63
N LEU A 170 -5.38 -2.74 -11.65
CA LEU A 170 -6.17 -1.51 -11.75
C LEU A 170 -5.61 -0.53 -12.80
N ASN A 171 -4.30 -0.47 -13.00
CA ASN A 171 -3.69 0.34 -14.06
C ASN A 171 -4.02 -0.19 -15.47
N ASN A 172 -4.30 -1.48 -15.61
CA ASN A 172 -4.72 -2.09 -16.88
C ASN A 172 -6.24 -2.18 -17.04
N PHE A 173 -7.00 -1.77 -16.01
CA PHE A 173 -8.45 -1.84 -16.03
C PHE A 173 -9.03 -0.81 -17.00
N GLN A 174 -9.92 -1.25 -17.90
CA GLN A 174 -10.46 -0.42 -18.98
C GLN A 174 -11.66 0.46 -18.55
N GLY A 175 -12.26 0.16 -17.40
CA GLY A 175 -13.41 0.91 -16.86
C GLY A 175 -12.98 2.08 -15.97
N ALA A 176 -13.97 2.74 -15.36
CA ALA A 176 -13.73 3.78 -14.38
C ALA A 176 -13.49 3.19 -12.98
N VAL A 177 -12.49 3.70 -12.27
CA VAL A 177 -12.19 3.28 -10.89
C VAL A 177 -12.42 4.45 -9.95
N ILE A 178 -13.27 4.24 -8.94
CA ILE A 178 -13.44 5.16 -7.82
C ILE A 178 -13.01 4.42 -6.56
N LEU A 179 -11.97 4.91 -5.91
CA LEU A 179 -11.43 4.25 -4.74
C LEU A 179 -11.30 5.18 -3.54
N VAL A 180 -11.52 4.62 -2.37
CA VAL A 180 -11.22 5.22 -1.07
C VAL A 180 -10.08 4.42 -0.47
N SER A 181 -8.97 5.06 -0.12
CA SER A 181 -7.85 4.42 0.54
C SER A 181 -7.11 5.35 1.49
N HIS A 182 -6.47 4.77 2.49
CA HIS A 182 -5.53 5.43 3.39
C HIS A 182 -4.06 5.04 3.09
N ASP A 183 -3.81 4.40 1.96
CA ASP A 183 -2.48 4.12 1.41
C ASP A 183 -2.14 5.17 0.35
N ARG A 184 -1.19 6.06 0.65
CA ARG A 184 -0.79 7.17 -0.21
C ARG A 184 -0.12 6.68 -1.50
N ALA A 185 0.82 5.72 -1.38
CA ALA A 185 1.53 5.18 -2.53
C ALA A 185 0.56 4.50 -3.51
N PHE A 186 -0.43 3.77 -2.96
CA PHE A 186 -1.48 3.14 -3.76
C PHE A 186 -2.33 4.16 -4.52
N LEU A 187 -2.72 5.27 -3.85
CA LEU A 187 -3.46 6.35 -4.51
C LEU A 187 -2.65 6.99 -5.64
N ASP A 188 -1.39 7.36 -5.38
CA ASP A 188 -0.54 8.03 -6.36
C ASP A 188 -0.23 7.15 -7.58
N ASN A 189 -0.11 5.83 -7.38
CA ASN A 189 0.19 4.90 -8.47
C ASN A 189 -1.00 4.63 -9.40
N ILE A 190 -2.23 4.83 -8.94
CA ILE A 190 -3.44 4.43 -9.69
C ILE A 190 -4.24 5.66 -10.15
N THR A 191 -4.33 6.72 -9.31
CA THR A 191 -5.28 7.79 -9.55
C THR A 191 -4.64 9.00 -10.22
N SER A 192 -5.34 9.55 -11.22
CA SER A 192 -4.99 10.82 -11.86
C SER A 192 -5.87 11.99 -11.40
N ARG A 193 -6.86 11.73 -10.55
CA ARG A 193 -7.87 12.70 -10.10
C ARG A 193 -8.22 12.43 -8.64
N THR A 194 -8.28 13.49 -7.83
CA THR A 194 -8.61 13.40 -6.41
C THR A 194 -9.88 14.20 -6.10
N LEU A 195 -10.83 13.56 -5.44
CA LEU A 195 -12.08 14.17 -4.97
C LEU A 195 -12.02 14.37 -3.45
N GLU A 196 -12.01 15.62 -2.98
CA GLU A 196 -12.01 15.94 -1.57
C GLU A 196 -13.44 16.20 -1.08
N LEU A 197 -13.87 15.44 -0.07
CA LEU A 197 -15.10 15.68 0.69
C LEU A 197 -14.75 16.44 1.97
N SER A 198 -15.09 17.73 2.02
CA SER A 198 -14.83 18.59 3.17
C SER A 198 -16.04 19.49 3.46
N ALA A 199 -16.45 19.61 4.73
CA ALA A 199 -17.58 20.41 5.17
C ALA A 199 -18.88 20.22 4.34
N GLY A 200 -19.17 18.97 3.92
CA GLY A 200 -20.35 18.64 3.10
C GLY A 200 -20.26 19.10 1.64
N ARG A 201 -19.10 19.57 1.19
CA ARG A 201 -18.84 19.97 -0.20
C ARG A 201 -17.84 19.03 -0.87
N LEU A 202 -18.03 18.81 -2.16
CA LEU A 202 -17.10 18.05 -2.99
C LEU A 202 -16.20 19.01 -3.75
N HIS A 203 -14.88 18.85 -3.62
CA HIS A 203 -13.87 19.58 -4.37
C HIS A 203 -13.14 18.62 -5.30
N ASP A 204 -13.03 19.00 -6.56
CA ASP A 204 -12.46 18.20 -7.63
C ASP A 204 -11.07 18.72 -8.03
N TYR A 205 -10.06 17.88 -7.88
CA TYR A 205 -8.69 18.16 -8.27
C TYR A 205 -8.25 17.16 -9.35
N LYS A 206 -7.96 17.66 -10.56
CA LYS A 206 -7.50 16.83 -11.69
C LYS A 206 -6.00 16.54 -11.58
N VAL A 207 -5.58 16.03 -10.42
CA VAL A 207 -4.18 15.71 -10.11
C VAL A 207 -4.12 14.48 -9.19
N PRO A 208 -2.98 13.73 -9.19
CA PRO A 208 -2.72 12.66 -8.22
C PRO A 208 -2.73 13.16 -6.78
N TYR A 209 -2.81 12.21 -5.82
CA TYR A 209 -3.00 12.52 -4.40
C TYR A 209 -1.86 13.39 -3.81
N SER A 210 -0.61 13.10 -4.10
CA SER A 210 0.53 13.90 -3.59
C SER A 210 0.48 15.35 -4.05
N ARG A 211 0.14 15.59 -5.31
CA ARG A 211 -0.01 16.97 -5.83
C ARG A 211 -1.23 17.68 -5.25
N TYR A 212 -2.32 16.93 -5.02
CA TYR A 212 -3.50 17.45 -4.32
C TYR A 212 -3.13 17.95 -2.91
N GLU A 213 -2.30 17.22 -2.14
CA GLU A 213 -1.90 17.66 -0.80
C GLU A 213 -1.17 19.01 -0.82
N GLU A 214 -0.31 19.24 -1.83
CA GLU A 214 0.37 20.53 -2.00
C GLU A 214 -0.65 21.65 -2.27
N LEU A 215 -1.54 21.43 -3.24
CA LEU A 215 -2.59 22.39 -3.58
C LEU A 215 -3.55 22.66 -2.40
N ARG A 216 -3.86 21.63 -1.63
CA ARG A 216 -4.64 21.76 -0.40
C ARG A 216 -3.94 22.64 0.64
N LYS A 217 -2.63 22.48 0.83
CA LYS A 217 -1.83 23.33 1.75
C LYS A 217 -1.83 24.79 1.28
N GLU A 218 -1.64 25.04 0.00
CA GLU A 218 -1.69 26.40 -0.56
C GLU A 218 -3.08 27.04 -0.36
N ARG A 219 -4.15 26.33 -0.72
CA ARG A 219 -5.54 26.78 -0.54
C ARG A 219 -5.84 27.06 0.94
N ARG A 220 -5.38 26.21 1.85
CA ARG A 220 -5.54 26.40 3.28
C ARG A 220 -4.87 27.67 3.75
N THR A 221 -3.62 27.92 3.36
CA THR A 221 -2.90 29.15 3.73
C THR A 221 -3.67 30.39 3.28
N GLN A 222 -4.25 30.35 2.07
CA GLN A 222 -5.10 31.44 1.57
C GLN A 222 -6.39 31.60 2.38
N LEU A 223 -7.08 30.49 2.72
CA LEU A 223 -8.30 30.50 3.53
C LEU A 223 -8.04 31.00 4.95
N GLU A 224 -6.94 30.59 5.58
CA GLU A 224 -6.54 31.08 6.91
C GLU A 224 -6.25 32.59 6.89
N ALA A 225 -5.56 33.08 5.86
CA ALA A 225 -5.32 34.51 5.70
C ALA A 225 -6.64 35.28 5.51
N ALA A 226 -7.52 34.79 4.65
CA ALA A 226 -8.85 35.38 4.42
C ALA A 226 -9.70 35.36 5.70
N TRP A 227 -9.70 34.26 6.46
CA TRP A 227 -10.41 34.16 7.74
C TRP A 227 -9.87 35.14 8.79
N ARG A 228 -8.54 35.26 8.93
CA ARG A 228 -7.93 36.22 9.84
C ARG A 228 -8.32 37.67 9.50
N ASN A 229 -8.32 38.00 8.21
CA ASN A 229 -8.77 39.29 7.73
C ASN A 229 -10.25 39.55 8.02
N GLN A 230 -11.10 38.53 7.81
CA GLN A 230 -12.52 38.60 8.11
C GLN A 230 -12.77 38.73 9.62
N GLN A 231 -12.07 37.98 10.48
CA GLN A 231 -12.18 38.08 11.92
C GLN A 231 -11.76 39.48 12.42
N LYS A 232 -10.71 40.04 11.85
CA LYS A 232 -10.30 41.42 12.14
C LYS A 232 -11.39 42.41 11.76
N LEU A 233 -11.98 42.29 10.59
CA LEU A 233 -13.09 43.14 10.13
C LEU A 233 -14.31 43.02 11.06
N ILE A 234 -14.68 41.80 11.47
CA ILE A 234 -15.78 41.53 12.41
C ILE A 234 -15.49 42.22 13.74
N ASN A 235 -14.34 41.95 14.34
CA ASN A 235 -13.95 42.56 15.63
C ASN A 235 -13.92 44.11 15.59
N ASP A 236 -13.38 44.69 14.52
CA ASP A 236 -13.34 46.16 14.39
C ASP A 236 -14.76 46.74 14.21
N THR A 237 -15.63 46.02 13.50
CA THR A 237 -17.04 46.43 13.32
C THR A 237 -17.83 46.26 14.60
N GLU A 238 -17.64 45.18 15.36
CA GLU A 238 -18.28 44.96 16.65
C GLU A 238 -17.84 46.01 17.68
N LYS A 239 -16.55 46.32 17.77
CA LYS A 239 -16.04 47.41 18.61
C LYS A 239 -16.62 48.78 18.24
N PHE A 240 -16.79 49.04 16.95
CA PHE A 240 -17.45 50.26 16.47
C PHE A 240 -18.93 50.31 16.94
N ILE A 241 -19.67 49.21 16.75
CA ILE A 241 -21.08 49.09 17.17
C ILE A 241 -21.19 49.31 18.67
N GLU A 242 -20.37 48.62 19.47
CA GLU A 242 -20.38 48.73 20.94
C GLU A 242 -20.10 50.15 21.43
N ARG A 243 -19.06 50.82 20.84
CA ARG A 243 -18.67 52.18 21.21
C ARG A 243 -19.72 53.24 20.88
N PHE A 244 -20.47 53.04 19.78
CA PHE A 244 -21.40 54.05 19.27
C PHE A 244 -22.88 53.69 19.40
N ARG A 245 -23.23 52.52 19.96
CA ARG A 245 -24.60 52.00 20.10
C ARG A 245 -25.57 52.96 20.74
N TYR A 246 -25.10 53.76 21.73
CA TYR A 246 -25.93 54.65 22.50
C TYR A 246 -25.88 56.11 22.01
N LYS A 247 -25.17 56.44 20.92
CA LYS A 247 -25.07 57.78 20.39
C LYS A 247 -26.10 58.01 19.29
N ALA A 248 -27.13 58.84 19.54
CA ALA A 248 -28.22 59.12 18.59
C ALA A 248 -27.72 59.61 17.21
N THR A 249 -26.65 60.44 17.19
CA THR A 249 -26.05 60.98 15.93
C THR A 249 -25.38 59.89 15.05
N LYS A 250 -25.12 58.71 15.58
CA LYS A 250 -24.48 57.58 14.88
C LYS A 250 -25.40 56.38 14.64
N ALA A 251 -26.69 56.47 15.03
CA ALA A 251 -27.65 55.37 14.97
C ALA A 251 -27.77 54.76 13.57
N VAL A 252 -27.85 55.58 12.52
CA VAL A 252 -27.94 55.09 11.12
C VAL A 252 -26.69 54.32 10.71
N GLN A 253 -25.48 54.78 11.10
CA GLN A 253 -24.22 54.13 10.80
C GLN A 253 -24.09 52.80 11.54
N VAL A 254 -24.51 52.74 12.81
CA VAL A 254 -24.51 51.52 13.63
C VAL A 254 -25.45 50.47 13.01
N GLN A 255 -26.69 50.86 12.65
CA GLN A 255 -27.62 49.94 11.98
C GLN A 255 -27.11 49.43 10.65
N SER A 256 -26.45 50.28 9.83
CA SER A 256 -25.83 49.86 8.58
C SER A 256 -24.75 48.81 8.83
N ARG A 257 -23.91 49.01 9.86
CA ARG A 257 -22.83 48.04 10.21
C ARG A 257 -23.40 46.72 10.75
N ILE A 258 -24.47 46.75 11.54
CA ILE A 258 -25.16 45.53 12.02
C ILE A 258 -25.69 44.73 10.82
N LYS A 259 -26.40 45.37 9.87
CA LYS A 259 -26.89 44.72 8.65
C LYS A 259 -25.75 44.18 7.78
N GLN A 260 -24.59 44.81 7.79
CA GLN A 260 -23.41 44.38 7.07
C GLN A 260 -22.82 43.08 7.68
N LEU A 261 -22.78 42.99 9.03
CA LEU A 261 -22.36 41.79 9.75
C LEU A 261 -23.37 40.63 9.57
N GLU A 262 -24.68 40.91 9.58
CA GLU A 262 -25.72 39.91 9.38
C GLU A 262 -25.70 39.29 7.96
N LYS A 263 -25.27 40.06 6.95
CA LYS A 263 -25.12 39.61 5.56
C LYS A 263 -23.78 38.96 5.26
N LEU A 264 -22.82 39.02 6.18
CA LEU A 264 -21.49 38.49 5.97
C LEU A 264 -21.51 36.97 6.06
N GLU A 265 -21.22 36.28 4.95
CA GLU A 265 -20.96 34.84 4.96
C GLU A 265 -19.67 34.58 5.73
N ARG A 266 -19.79 33.88 6.85
CA ARG A 266 -18.62 33.53 7.68
C ARG A 266 -17.80 32.46 7.01
N ILE A 267 -16.50 32.67 6.90
CA ILE A 267 -15.56 31.67 6.43
C ILE A 267 -15.41 30.62 7.54
N GLU A 268 -15.83 29.41 7.26
CA GLU A 268 -15.63 28.26 8.14
C GLU A 268 -14.30 27.60 7.78
N ILE A 269 -13.43 27.43 8.77
CA ILE A 269 -12.20 26.62 8.65
C ILE A 269 -12.53 25.25 9.23
N ASP A 270 -12.20 24.22 8.49
CA ASP A 270 -12.40 22.83 8.93
C ASP A 270 -11.53 22.54 10.17
N GLU A 271 -12.14 22.15 11.28
CA GLU A 271 -11.44 21.86 12.55
C GLU A 271 -10.46 20.68 12.43
N GLN A 272 -10.58 19.88 11.39
CA GLN A 272 -9.67 18.76 11.13
C GLN A 272 -8.22 19.16 10.87
N ASP A 273 -7.94 20.44 10.79
CA ASP A 273 -6.63 21.00 10.45
C ASP A 273 -5.85 21.61 11.63
N LEU A 274 -6.15 21.21 12.86
CA LEU A 274 -5.39 21.65 14.03
C LEU A 274 -3.90 21.26 13.92
N PRO A 275 -2.97 22.06 14.46
CA PRO A 275 -1.54 21.74 14.39
C PRO A 275 -1.25 20.38 15.01
N VAL A 276 -0.42 19.59 14.31
CA VAL A 276 0.00 18.27 14.75
C VAL A 276 0.80 18.38 16.04
N MET A 277 0.33 17.73 17.10
CA MET A 277 1.04 17.68 18.38
C MET A 277 2.29 16.79 18.26
N ASP A 278 3.37 17.25 18.87
CA ASP A 278 4.62 16.52 18.96
C ASP A 278 4.58 15.56 20.16
N ILE A 279 4.49 14.25 19.91
CA ILE A 279 4.46 13.23 20.95
C ILE A 279 5.90 12.98 21.42
N ARG A 280 6.13 13.13 22.73
CA ARG A 280 7.41 12.80 23.37
C ARG A 280 7.28 11.51 24.17
N PHE A 281 8.15 10.55 23.88
CA PHE A 281 8.19 9.30 24.65
C PHE A 281 8.74 9.57 26.06
N PRO A 282 8.22 8.90 27.08
CA PRO A 282 8.81 8.95 28.41
C PRO A 282 10.20 8.30 28.38
N PRO A 283 11.16 8.78 29.18
CA PRO A 283 12.49 8.19 29.25
C PRO A 283 12.40 6.74 29.73
N ALA A 284 12.92 5.83 28.93
CA ALA A 284 12.97 4.41 29.25
C ALA A 284 14.36 3.99 29.80
N PRO A 285 14.47 2.97 30.65
CA PRO A 285 15.74 2.47 31.12
C PRO A 285 16.59 1.95 29.94
N ARG A 286 17.91 2.14 30.01
CA ARG A 286 18.83 1.71 28.96
C ARG A 286 18.94 0.18 28.92
N SER A 287 18.68 -0.43 27.77
CA SER A 287 18.84 -1.87 27.53
C SER A 287 20.29 -2.25 27.25
N GLY A 288 20.61 -3.54 27.24
CA GLY A 288 21.87 -4.10 26.72
C GLY A 288 22.09 -3.76 25.23
N THR A 289 23.29 -4.07 24.69
CA THR A 289 23.62 -3.82 23.27
C THR A 289 22.80 -4.71 22.36
N VAL A 290 22.69 -6.00 22.66
CA VAL A 290 21.81 -6.94 21.95
C VAL A 290 20.46 -6.94 22.68
N VAL A 291 19.40 -6.65 21.95
CA VAL A 291 18.02 -6.61 22.47
C VAL A 291 17.31 -7.92 22.22
N ILE A 292 17.50 -8.53 21.06
CA ILE A 292 16.95 -9.83 20.71
C ILE A 292 18.01 -10.66 20.01
N GLU A 293 18.16 -11.91 20.44
CA GLU A 293 19.02 -12.92 19.82
C GLU A 293 18.23 -14.21 19.66
N ALA A 294 18.14 -14.72 18.44
CA ALA A 294 17.52 -16.01 18.13
C ALA A 294 18.43 -16.82 17.22
N GLU A 295 18.64 -18.10 17.58
CA GLU A 295 19.43 -19.06 16.79
C GLU A 295 18.67 -20.37 16.63
N GLY A 296 18.56 -20.85 15.38
CA GLY A 296 17.91 -22.12 15.05
C GLY A 296 16.45 -22.18 15.48
N LEU A 297 15.75 -21.05 15.53
CA LEU A 297 14.40 -20.94 16.03
C LEU A 297 13.41 -21.63 15.09
N THR A 298 12.68 -22.61 15.62
CA THR A 298 11.69 -23.40 14.86
C THR A 298 10.35 -23.40 15.58
N LYS A 299 9.26 -23.19 14.83
CA LYS A 299 7.89 -23.16 15.37
C LYS A 299 6.93 -23.97 14.53
N TYR A 300 6.14 -24.80 15.22
CA TYR A 300 5.03 -25.56 14.66
C TYR A 300 3.71 -25.18 15.34
N TYR A 301 2.61 -25.19 14.58
CA TYR A 301 1.24 -25.25 15.09
C TYR A 301 0.60 -26.57 14.65
N GLY A 302 0.50 -27.51 15.58
CA GLY A 302 0.16 -28.88 15.24
C GLY A 302 1.20 -29.47 14.27
N ASN A 303 0.78 -29.87 13.08
CA ASN A 303 1.66 -30.38 12.02
C ASN A 303 2.17 -29.30 11.06
N LYS A 304 1.65 -28.07 11.14
CA LYS A 304 2.04 -26.97 10.23
C LYS A 304 3.33 -26.33 10.72
N LEU A 305 4.40 -26.41 9.91
CA LEU A 305 5.64 -25.68 10.11
C LEU A 305 5.41 -24.20 9.76
N VAL A 306 5.83 -23.29 10.62
CA VAL A 306 5.70 -21.84 10.41
C VAL A 306 7.06 -21.17 10.32
N LEU A 307 8.01 -21.56 11.19
CA LEU A 307 9.38 -21.06 11.16
C LEU A 307 10.35 -22.24 11.22
N ASP A 308 11.38 -22.24 10.38
CA ASP A 308 12.39 -23.30 10.34
C ASP A 308 13.80 -22.75 10.51
N LYS A 309 14.43 -23.12 11.62
CA LYS A 309 15.83 -22.79 11.97
C LYS A 309 16.21 -21.33 11.75
N CYS A 310 15.29 -20.41 12.05
CA CYS A 310 15.50 -18.99 11.86
C CYS A 310 16.56 -18.44 12.82
N GLY A 311 17.38 -17.50 12.32
CA GLY A 311 18.32 -16.72 13.12
C GLY A 311 18.06 -15.22 12.92
N ILE A 312 18.07 -14.47 14.03
CA ILE A 312 17.89 -13.01 14.00
C ILE A 312 18.65 -12.38 15.18
N VAL A 313 19.32 -11.25 14.91
CA VAL A 313 19.93 -10.41 15.93
C VAL A 313 19.47 -8.99 15.73
N ILE A 314 18.91 -8.40 16.80
CA ILE A 314 18.47 -6.99 16.79
C ILE A 314 19.20 -6.27 17.91
N GLU A 315 19.87 -5.19 17.55
CA GLU A 315 20.66 -4.36 18.45
C GLU A 315 19.84 -3.17 18.98
N ARG A 316 20.32 -2.58 20.07
CA ARG A 316 19.69 -1.41 20.70
C ARG A 316 19.67 -0.22 19.72
N GLY A 317 18.51 0.43 19.64
CA GLY A 317 18.27 1.61 18.81
C GLY A 317 18.00 1.30 17.34
N GLU A 318 18.02 0.03 16.95
CA GLU A 318 17.63 -0.36 15.60
C GLU A 318 16.13 -0.20 15.40
N LYS A 319 15.75 0.29 14.22
CA LYS A 319 14.36 0.35 13.75
C LYS A 319 14.23 -0.58 12.56
N VAL A 320 13.52 -1.67 12.76
CA VAL A 320 13.44 -2.78 11.79
C VAL A 320 12.01 -3.06 11.38
N ALA A 321 11.80 -3.44 10.13
CA ALA A 321 10.52 -3.90 9.62
C ALA A 321 10.51 -5.41 9.43
N PHE A 322 9.41 -6.06 9.80
CA PHE A 322 9.10 -7.44 9.42
C PHE A 322 8.13 -7.42 8.25
N VAL A 323 8.56 -7.95 7.12
CA VAL A 323 7.79 -8.00 5.87
C VAL A 323 7.66 -9.43 5.36
N GLY A 324 6.69 -9.69 4.51
CA GLY A 324 6.43 -11.01 3.93
C GLY A 324 4.94 -11.22 3.73
N ARG A 325 4.57 -12.30 3.04
CA ARG A 325 3.17 -12.65 2.81
C ARG A 325 2.41 -12.89 4.11
N ASN A 326 1.10 -12.83 4.05
CA ASN A 326 0.28 -13.19 5.19
C ASN A 326 0.38 -14.70 5.45
N GLY A 327 0.53 -15.08 6.75
CA GLY A 327 0.73 -16.47 7.15
C GLY A 327 2.19 -16.92 7.26
N GLU A 328 3.18 -16.17 6.79
CA GLU A 328 4.62 -16.49 6.84
C GLU A 328 5.27 -16.40 8.25
N GLY A 329 4.48 -16.13 9.28
CA GLY A 329 4.95 -16.22 10.67
C GLY A 329 5.41 -14.92 11.31
N LYS A 330 5.16 -13.74 10.71
CA LYS A 330 5.50 -12.42 11.29
C LYS A 330 4.92 -12.25 12.70
N THR A 331 3.59 -12.34 12.84
CA THR A 331 2.89 -12.27 14.13
C THR A 331 3.27 -13.41 15.07
N THR A 332 3.60 -14.62 14.54
CA THR A 332 4.10 -15.74 15.34
C THR A 332 5.45 -15.39 15.97
N PHE A 333 6.35 -14.76 15.21
CA PHE A 333 7.63 -14.32 15.75
C PHE A 333 7.45 -13.20 16.79
N ALA A 334 6.52 -12.27 16.53
CA ALA A 334 6.13 -11.25 17.51
C ALA A 334 5.68 -11.86 18.85
N ARG A 335 4.83 -12.89 18.81
CA ARG A 335 4.36 -13.63 19.98
C ARG A 335 5.46 -14.45 20.67
N ILE A 336 6.50 -14.86 19.96
CA ILE A 336 7.68 -15.48 20.58
C ILE A 336 8.47 -14.43 21.38
N ILE A 337 8.63 -13.21 20.84
CA ILE A 337 9.28 -12.09 21.53
C ILE A 337 8.55 -11.74 22.82
N THR A 338 7.22 -11.75 22.82
CA THR A 338 6.42 -11.47 24.04
C THR A 338 6.34 -12.66 25.00
N GLY A 339 6.81 -13.84 24.60
CA GLY A 339 6.74 -15.05 25.42
C GLY A 339 5.36 -15.73 25.43
N GLU A 340 4.43 -15.30 24.59
CA GLU A 340 3.07 -15.85 24.51
C GLU A 340 3.03 -17.24 23.86
N THR A 341 4.06 -17.62 23.12
CA THR A 341 4.06 -18.90 22.40
C THR A 341 5.39 -19.63 22.53
N SER A 342 5.32 -20.96 22.64
CA SER A 342 6.49 -21.84 22.77
C SER A 342 7.19 -22.02 21.42
N HIS A 343 8.49 -22.24 21.44
CA HIS A 343 9.35 -22.46 20.28
C HIS A 343 10.41 -23.51 20.57
N LYS A 344 11.10 -24.00 19.53
CA LYS A 344 12.34 -24.79 19.64
C LYS A 344 13.50 -23.89 19.18
N GLY A 345 14.71 -24.17 19.66
CA GLY A 345 15.89 -23.34 19.39
C GLY A 345 16.20 -22.37 20.52
N ILE A 346 17.21 -21.53 20.33
CA ILE A 346 17.67 -20.56 21.30
C ILE A 346 17.01 -19.22 21.02
N PHE A 347 16.36 -18.65 22.04
CA PHE A 347 15.80 -17.30 22.01
C PHE A 347 16.15 -16.59 23.32
N LYS A 348 16.75 -15.40 23.21
CA LYS A 348 17.16 -14.59 24.35
C LYS A 348 16.71 -13.16 24.18
N ILE A 349 16.11 -12.60 25.21
CA ILE A 349 15.87 -11.18 25.36
C ILE A 349 17.04 -10.58 26.14
N GLY A 350 17.56 -9.46 25.66
CA GLY A 350 18.70 -8.78 26.26
C GLY A 350 18.43 -8.28 27.68
N HIS A 351 19.51 -7.94 28.39
CA HIS A 351 19.41 -7.42 29.75
C HIS A 351 18.65 -6.10 29.81
N ASN A 352 17.78 -5.95 30.80
CA ASN A 352 16.99 -4.74 31.07
C ASN A 352 16.08 -4.30 29.90
N VAL A 353 15.63 -5.22 29.05
CA VAL A 353 14.66 -4.95 27.99
C VAL A 353 13.26 -4.92 28.58
N ARG A 354 12.55 -3.81 28.34
CA ARG A 354 11.11 -3.67 28.64
C ARG A 354 10.37 -3.58 27.32
N THR A 355 9.58 -4.61 27.03
CA THR A 355 8.87 -4.75 25.76
C THR A 355 7.47 -4.17 25.88
N GLY A 356 7.14 -3.21 25.02
CA GLY A 356 5.76 -2.80 24.73
C GLY A 356 5.30 -3.46 23.44
N TYR A 357 4.20 -4.18 23.48
CA TYR A 357 3.65 -4.87 22.33
C TYR A 357 2.28 -4.32 21.96
N PHE A 358 2.11 -3.94 20.72
CA PHE A 358 0.83 -3.60 20.13
C PHE A 358 0.40 -4.74 19.22
N ALA A 359 -0.54 -5.56 19.67
CA ALA A 359 -1.10 -6.68 18.94
C ALA A 359 -2.33 -6.27 18.14
N GLN A 360 -2.67 -7.04 17.13
CA GLN A 360 -3.83 -6.82 16.26
C GLN A 360 -5.18 -6.77 17.02
N ASN A 361 -5.27 -7.40 18.24
CA ASN A 361 -6.48 -7.46 19.08
C ASN A 361 -6.25 -6.86 20.48
N GLN A 362 -5.45 -5.81 20.61
CA GLN A 362 -5.09 -5.25 21.92
C GLN A 362 -6.18 -4.38 22.55
N ASP A 363 -7.26 -4.11 21.85
CA ASP A 363 -8.46 -3.46 22.36
C ASP A 363 -9.13 -4.22 23.53
N GLU A 364 -8.91 -5.52 23.66
CA GLU A 364 -9.39 -6.36 24.78
C GLU A 364 -8.69 -6.06 26.12
N LEU A 365 -7.52 -5.40 26.12
CA LEU A 365 -6.75 -5.08 27.33
C LEU A 365 -7.15 -3.77 28.00
N LEU A 366 -8.05 -3.00 27.38
CA LEU A 366 -8.55 -1.75 27.94
C LEU A 366 -9.68 -2.00 28.95
N ASP A 367 -9.66 -1.28 30.07
CA ASP A 367 -10.74 -1.32 31.06
C ASP A 367 -12.00 -0.64 30.51
N GLU A 368 -12.99 -1.44 30.20
CA GLU A 368 -14.28 -0.98 29.63
C GLU A 368 -15.06 -0.04 30.53
N GLY A 369 -14.80 -0.03 31.83
CA GLY A 369 -15.45 0.84 32.80
C GLY A 369 -14.94 2.28 32.81
N LYS A 370 -13.71 2.50 32.29
CA LYS A 370 -13.04 3.80 32.27
C LYS A 370 -13.47 4.67 31.10
N THR A 371 -13.23 5.99 31.22
CA THR A 371 -13.37 6.91 30.09
C THR A 371 -12.09 6.94 29.27
N VAL A 372 -12.17 7.42 28.02
CA VAL A 372 -11.01 7.66 27.15
C VAL A 372 -9.97 8.52 27.89
N PHE A 373 -10.42 9.60 28.53
CA PHE A 373 -9.55 10.49 29.29
C PHE A 373 -8.85 9.77 30.45
N SER A 374 -9.59 9.05 31.29
CA SER A 374 -9.02 8.38 32.47
C SER A 374 -8.03 7.29 32.10
N THR A 375 -8.24 6.61 30.98
CA THR A 375 -7.32 5.58 30.47
C THR A 375 -5.94 6.16 30.13
N ILE A 376 -5.89 7.38 29.62
CA ILE A 376 -4.63 8.05 29.28
C ILE A 376 -4.04 8.78 30.48
N ASP A 377 -4.86 9.40 31.35
CA ASP A 377 -4.39 10.11 32.54
C ASP A 377 -3.62 9.21 33.52
N GLU A 378 -3.95 7.90 33.58
CA GLU A 378 -3.25 6.92 34.40
C GLU A 378 -1.78 6.70 34.00
N VAL A 379 -1.49 6.78 32.69
CA VAL A 379 -0.14 6.52 32.16
C VAL A 379 0.61 7.79 31.81
N ALA A 380 -0.10 8.92 31.69
CA ALA A 380 0.50 10.20 31.34
C ALA A 380 1.34 10.79 32.48
N VAL A 381 2.61 11.11 32.19
CA VAL A 381 3.57 11.65 33.16
C VAL A 381 4.08 13.00 32.67
N GLY A 382 4.32 13.93 33.62
CA GLY A 382 4.94 15.25 33.37
C GLY A 382 4.09 16.13 32.44
N ASP A 383 4.73 16.79 31.47
CA ASP A 383 4.08 17.76 30.56
C ASP A 383 2.97 17.15 29.68
N ILE A 384 3.02 15.85 29.46
CA ILE A 384 2.01 15.16 28.66
C ILE A 384 0.65 15.18 29.35
N ARG A 385 0.64 15.08 30.67
CA ARG A 385 -0.59 15.13 31.48
C ARG A 385 -1.40 16.40 31.27
N THR A 386 -0.72 17.53 31.07
CA THR A 386 -1.38 18.84 30.82
C THR A 386 -1.95 18.93 29.38
N LYS A 387 -1.50 18.06 28.47
CA LYS A 387 -1.82 18.08 27.04
C LYS A 387 -2.59 16.84 26.58
N ILE A 388 -3.19 16.08 27.51
CA ILE A 388 -3.93 14.85 27.17
C ILE A 388 -5.02 15.10 26.13
N ARG A 389 -5.77 16.21 26.25
CA ARG A 389 -6.84 16.55 25.31
C ARG A 389 -6.31 16.83 23.90
N ASP A 390 -5.18 17.52 23.79
CA ASP A 390 -4.52 17.79 22.50
C ASP A 390 -3.98 16.50 21.88
N LEU A 391 -3.40 15.62 22.72
CA LEU A 391 -2.93 14.31 22.31
C LEU A 391 -4.08 13.44 21.77
N LEU A 392 -5.15 13.32 22.53
CA LEU A 392 -6.35 12.58 22.13
C LEU A 392 -6.99 13.19 20.87
N GLY A 393 -7.04 14.51 20.76
CA GLY A 393 -7.49 15.22 19.55
C GLY A 393 -6.65 14.88 18.33
N SER A 394 -5.34 14.68 18.48
CA SER A 394 -4.45 14.25 17.39
C SER A 394 -4.76 12.85 16.87
N PHE A 395 -5.37 12.00 17.71
CA PHE A 395 -5.85 10.66 17.35
C PHE A 395 -7.37 10.61 17.14
N LEU A 396 -7.98 11.74 16.78
CA LEU A 396 -9.40 11.87 16.43
C LEU A 396 -10.38 11.62 17.58
N PHE A 397 -9.96 11.82 18.83
CA PHE A 397 -10.86 11.90 19.97
C PHE A 397 -11.11 13.38 20.29
N SER A 398 -12.24 13.92 19.93
CA SER A 398 -12.56 15.35 20.13
C SER A 398 -13.87 15.54 20.90
N GLY A 399 -13.99 16.68 21.57
CA GLY A 399 -15.22 17.07 22.27
C GLY A 399 -15.69 16.01 23.26
N ASP A 400 -16.92 15.55 23.08
CA ASP A 400 -17.58 14.58 23.97
C ASP A 400 -16.99 13.15 23.88
N ASP A 401 -16.20 12.85 22.83
CA ASP A 401 -15.59 11.52 22.68
C ASP A 401 -14.61 11.20 23.81
N ILE A 402 -13.96 12.23 24.35
CA ILE A 402 -12.97 12.11 25.43
C ILE A 402 -13.60 11.61 26.74
N GLU A 403 -14.86 11.95 26.97
CA GLU A 403 -15.59 11.57 28.19
C GLU A 403 -16.38 10.24 28.01
N LYS A 404 -16.41 9.68 26.78
CA LYS A 404 -17.06 8.38 26.52
C LYS A 404 -16.33 7.25 27.26
N LYS A 405 -17.11 6.25 27.70
CA LYS A 405 -16.54 5.01 28.25
C LYS A 405 -15.97 4.15 27.15
N VAL A 406 -14.88 3.45 27.44
CA VAL A 406 -14.20 2.55 26.50
C VAL A 406 -15.16 1.50 25.89
N LYS A 407 -16.12 0.99 26.67
CA LYS A 407 -17.12 0.02 26.17
C LYS A 407 -18.00 0.52 25.01
N VAL A 408 -18.15 1.83 24.85
CA VAL A 408 -19.02 2.44 23.81
C VAL A 408 -18.24 2.72 22.53
N LEU A 409 -16.91 2.62 22.57
CA LEU A 409 -16.05 2.88 21.44
C LEU A 409 -16.16 1.76 20.39
N SER A 410 -16.05 2.13 19.12
CA SER A 410 -15.84 1.18 18.02
C SER A 410 -14.48 0.46 18.16
N GLY A 411 -14.31 -0.69 17.50
CA GLY A 411 -13.03 -1.41 17.50
C GLY A 411 -11.85 -0.54 17.07
N GLY A 412 -12.01 0.24 15.99
CA GLY A 412 -10.96 1.15 15.53
C GLY A 412 -10.64 2.30 16.52
N GLU A 413 -11.64 2.81 17.27
CA GLU A 413 -11.40 3.80 18.32
C GLU A 413 -10.67 3.16 19.51
N ARG A 414 -11.05 1.93 19.91
CA ARG A 414 -10.34 1.19 20.96
C ARG A 414 -8.89 0.92 20.58
N SER A 415 -8.62 0.46 19.37
CA SER A 415 -7.25 0.24 18.87
C SER A 415 -6.42 1.52 18.91
N ARG A 416 -6.98 2.67 18.46
CA ARG A 416 -6.29 3.97 18.57
C ARG A 416 -5.97 4.35 20.00
N LEU A 417 -6.92 4.15 20.92
CA LEU A 417 -6.72 4.45 22.35
C LEU A 417 -5.62 3.59 22.97
N ALA A 418 -5.63 2.27 22.66
CA ALA A 418 -4.61 1.33 23.10
C ALA A 418 -3.21 1.72 22.61
N LEU A 419 -3.11 2.14 21.33
CA LEU A 419 -1.87 2.61 20.74
C LEU A 419 -1.35 3.88 21.46
N VAL A 420 -2.20 4.87 21.69
CA VAL A 420 -1.83 6.10 22.42
C VAL A 420 -1.33 5.75 23.81
N ARG A 421 -2.02 4.89 24.54
CA ARG A 421 -1.62 4.43 25.87
C ARG A 421 -0.24 3.78 25.84
N LEU A 422 0.02 2.87 24.89
CA LEU A 422 1.31 2.18 24.75
C LEU A 422 2.46 3.17 24.54
N LEU A 423 2.27 4.21 23.72
CA LEU A 423 3.29 5.20 23.42
C LEU A 423 3.67 6.07 24.61
N LEU A 424 2.83 6.11 25.66
CA LEU A 424 3.06 6.89 26.88
C LEU A 424 3.74 6.09 28.00
N GLU A 425 3.97 4.80 27.80
CA GLU A 425 4.67 3.96 28.79
C GLU A 425 6.19 3.86 28.49
N PRO A 426 7.06 3.74 29.51
CA PRO A 426 8.52 3.79 29.34
C PRO A 426 9.10 2.45 28.86
N TYR A 427 8.80 2.07 27.64
CA TYR A 427 9.35 0.90 26.97
C TYR A 427 10.65 1.26 26.24
N ASN A 428 11.63 0.33 26.19
CA ASN A 428 12.86 0.47 25.40
C ASN A 428 12.91 -0.48 24.19
N LEU A 429 11.93 -1.37 24.10
CA LEU A 429 11.61 -2.16 22.91
C LEU A 429 10.13 -1.99 22.60
N LEU A 430 9.81 -1.43 21.46
CA LEU A 430 8.44 -1.38 20.93
C LEU A 430 8.28 -2.37 19.79
N LEU A 431 7.29 -3.22 19.91
CA LEU A 431 6.86 -4.16 18.89
C LEU A 431 5.45 -3.80 18.45
N LEU A 432 5.30 -3.35 17.21
CA LEU A 432 4.03 -2.87 16.65
C LEU A 432 3.59 -3.81 15.51
N ASP A 433 2.48 -4.51 15.71
CA ASP A 433 1.90 -5.42 14.71
C ASP A 433 0.70 -4.76 14.02
N GLU A 434 0.89 -4.36 12.75
CA GLU A 434 -0.06 -3.63 11.91
C GLU A 434 -0.65 -2.36 12.59
N PRO A 435 0.19 -1.45 13.12
CA PRO A 435 -0.28 -0.28 13.87
C PRO A 435 -1.02 0.74 12.98
N THR A 436 -0.90 0.63 11.68
CA THR A 436 -1.52 1.53 10.69
C THR A 436 -2.95 1.14 10.33
N ASN A 437 -3.38 -0.08 10.68
CA ASN A 437 -4.75 -0.51 10.49
C ASN A 437 -5.70 0.37 11.30
N HIS A 438 -6.79 0.81 10.70
CA HIS A 438 -7.78 1.71 11.31
C HIS A 438 -7.30 3.14 11.63
N LEU A 439 -6.09 3.53 11.20
CA LEU A 439 -5.61 4.90 11.27
C LEU A 439 -5.88 5.62 9.95
N ASP A 440 -6.40 6.85 10.05
CA ASP A 440 -6.43 7.74 8.89
C ASP A 440 -5.02 8.27 8.56
N MET A 441 -4.85 8.87 7.40
CA MET A 441 -3.55 9.36 6.94
C MET A 441 -2.89 10.35 7.91
N ARG A 442 -3.70 11.17 8.59
CA ARG A 442 -3.20 12.13 9.57
C ARG A 442 -2.66 11.43 10.82
N SER A 443 -3.41 10.50 11.38
CA SER A 443 -2.97 9.72 12.55
C SER A 443 -1.73 8.86 12.23
N LYS A 444 -1.62 8.32 11.01
CA LYS A 444 -0.41 7.63 10.52
C LYS A 444 0.81 8.55 10.52
N GLU A 445 0.66 9.77 10.01
CA GLU A 445 1.74 10.76 9.95
C GLU A 445 2.20 11.18 11.36
N ILE A 446 1.25 11.38 12.30
CA ILE A 446 1.56 11.70 13.70
C ILE A 446 2.32 10.55 14.34
N LEU A 447 1.86 9.31 14.16
CA LEU A 447 2.53 8.11 14.66
C LEU A 447 3.94 7.97 14.08
N LYS A 448 4.09 8.12 12.76
CA LYS A 448 5.39 8.07 12.07
C LYS A 448 6.37 9.09 12.65
N ARG A 449 5.96 10.36 12.80
CA ARG A 449 6.78 11.41 13.40
C ARG A 449 7.17 11.12 14.85
N ALA A 450 6.24 10.57 15.63
CA ALA A 450 6.54 10.15 16.98
C ALA A 450 7.61 9.05 16.98
N LEU A 451 7.42 7.97 16.20
CA LEU A 451 8.35 6.84 16.13
C LEU A 451 9.73 7.22 15.54
N LEU A 452 9.81 8.25 14.68
CA LEU A 452 11.09 8.79 14.23
C LEU A 452 11.91 9.36 15.40
N LYS A 453 11.26 9.97 16.41
CA LYS A 453 11.89 10.55 17.59
C LYS A 453 12.10 9.54 18.73
N TYR A 454 11.64 8.33 18.58
CA TYR A 454 11.81 7.27 19.56
C TYR A 454 13.26 6.78 19.59
N ASP A 455 13.90 6.85 20.77
CA ASP A 455 15.30 6.49 20.97
C ASP A 455 15.51 4.99 21.29
N GLY A 456 14.44 4.24 21.52
CA GLY A 456 14.47 2.80 21.79
C GLY A 456 14.58 1.97 20.53
N THR A 457 14.56 0.65 20.72
CA THR A 457 14.53 -0.33 19.62
C THR A 457 13.09 -0.51 19.15
N LEU A 458 12.89 -0.53 17.83
CA LEU A 458 11.57 -0.58 17.22
C LEU A 458 11.47 -1.74 16.22
N ILE A 459 10.48 -2.57 16.41
CA ILE A 459 10.12 -3.64 15.48
C ILE A 459 8.71 -3.34 14.97
N ILE A 460 8.54 -3.26 13.65
CA ILE A 460 7.26 -2.97 13.02
C ILE A 460 6.91 -4.08 12.04
N VAL A 461 5.75 -4.68 12.23
CA VAL A 461 5.10 -5.49 11.21
C VAL A 461 4.10 -4.57 10.52
N SER A 462 4.31 -4.25 9.25
CA SER A 462 3.36 -3.43 8.49
C SER A 462 3.47 -3.68 6.99
N HIS A 463 2.35 -3.49 6.31
CA HIS A 463 2.24 -3.53 4.86
C HIS A 463 2.18 -2.14 4.23
N ASP A 464 2.21 -1.09 5.05
CA ASP A 464 2.17 0.32 4.63
C ASP A 464 3.58 0.80 4.27
N ARG A 465 3.87 0.90 2.95
CA ARG A 465 5.19 1.28 2.42
C ARG A 465 5.58 2.70 2.82
N ASP A 466 4.64 3.65 2.72
CA ASP A 466 4.89 5.05 3.09
C ASP A 466 5.15 5.22 4.57
N PHE A 467 4.47 4.44 5.41
CA PHE A 467 4.70 4.46 6.84
C PHE A 467 6.10 3.96 7.21
N LEU A 468 6.55 2.88 6.56
CA LEU A 468 7.87 2.28 6.80
C LEU A 468 9.01 3.11 6.21
N ASP A 469 8.76 3.88 5.14
CA ASP A 469 9.77 4.68 4.46
C ASP A 469 10.41 5.74 5.37
N GLY A 470 11.75 5.79 5.39
CA GLY A 470 12.52 6.67 6.27
C GLY A 470 12.41 6.37 7.76
N LEU A 471 11.55 5.42 8.19
CA LEU A 471 11.41 5.00 9.58
C LEU A 471 12.31 3.82 9.93
N VAL A 472 12.48 2.88 9.02
CA VAL A 472 13.27 1.66 9.24
C VAL A 472 14.56 1.67 8.42
N SER A 473 15.62 1.10 8.99
CA SER A 473 16.95 0.99 8.37
C SER A 473 17.33 -0.44 7.98
N LYS A 474 16.55 -1.42 8.45
CA LYS A 474 16.70 -2.84 8.14
C LYS A 474 15.33 -3.47 7.92
N VAL A 475 15.28 -4.42 7.00
CA VAL A 475 14.08 -5.19 6.69
C VAL A 475 14.38 -6.68 6.89
N TYR A 476 13.55 -7.36 7.65
CA TYR A 476 13.56 -8.80 7.79
C TYR A 476 12.42 -9.40 6.98
N GLU A 477 12.75 -10.10 5.90
CA GLU A 477 11.79 -10.78 5.03
C GLU A 477 11.50 -12.18 5.55
N PHE A 478 10.24 -12.43 5.84
CA PHE A 478 9.69 -13.75 6.16
C PHE A 478 9.21 -14.40 4.87
N ARG A 479 9.85 -15.50 4.47
CA ARG A 479 9.50 -16.23 3.24
C ARG A 479 9.91 -17.69 3.34
N ASN A 480 9.00 -18.60 2.96
CA ASN A 480 9.26 -20.03 2.93
C ASN A 480 9.82 -20.53 4.28
N HIS A 481 9.20 -20.15 5.39
CA HIS A 481 9.56 -20.52 6.77
C HIS A 481 10.90 -20.00 7.27
N ILE A 482 11.64 -19.20 6.51
CA ILE A 482 12.94 -18.62 6.88
C ILE A 482 12.86 -17.10 6.97
N ILE A 483 13.81 -16.53 7.75
CA ILE A 483 13.95 -15.07 7.88
C ILE A 483 15.24 -14.64 7.17
N ARG A 484 15.15 -13.66 6.27
CA ARG A 484 16.29 -13.06 5.59
C ARG A 484 16.43 -11.60 5.97
N GLN A 485 17.65 -11.19 6.31
CA GLN A 485 17.95 -9.80 6.61
C GLN A 485 18.33 -9.05 5.33
N HIS A 486 17.75 -7.86 5.16
CA HIS A 486 18.10 -6.90 4.13
C HIS A 486 18.49 -5.59 4.80
N ILE A 487 19.68 -5.06 4.46
CA ILE A 487 20.14 -3.75 4.89
C ILE A 487 19.58 -2.73 3.93
N GLY A 488 19.01 -1.63 4.47
CA GLY A 488 18.36 -0.58 3.73
C GLY A 488 16.89 -0.40 4.13
N GLY A 489 16.23 0.59 3.53
CA GLY A 489 14.82 0.89 3.75
C GLY A 489 13.88 -0.05 3.02
N ILE A 490 12.58 0.24 3.11
CA ILE A 490 11.54 -0.58 2.48
C ILE A 490 11.63 -0.53 0.95
N TYR A 491 11.95 0.63 0.37
CA TYR A 491 12.07 0.78 -1.08
C TYR A 491 13.32 0.08 -1.62
N ASP A 492 14.46 0.11 -0.92
CA ASP A 492 15.66 -0.65 -1.28
C ASP A 492 15.40 -2.17 -1.35
N TRP A 493 14.58 -2.69 -0.41
CA TRP A 493 14.15 -4.08 -0.43
C TRP A 493 13.25 -4.39 -1.62
N LEU A 494 12.30 -3.49 -1.93
CA LEU A 494 11.38 -3.64 -3.06
C LEU A 494 12.11 -3.67 -4.40
N GLU A 495 13.06 -2.77 -4.63
CA GLU A 495 13.88 -2.71 -5.86
C GLU A 495 14.69 -3.99 -6.05
N LYS A 496 15.37 -4.47 -4.99
CA LYS A 496 16.13 -5.74 -5.05
C LYS A 496 15.24 -6.93 -5.38
N LYS A 497 14.02 -6.93 -4.87
CA LYS A 497 13.04 -8.00 -5.12
C LYS A 497 12.53 -7.98 -6.54
N ASP A 498 12.28 -6.81 -7.12
CA ASP A 498 11.85 -6.66 -8.51
C ASP A 498 12.96 -7.11 -9.47
N ALA A 499 14.19 -6.68 -9.25
CA ALA A 499 15.35 -7.15 -10.03
C ALA A 499 15.52 -8.68 -9.96
N GLY A 500 15.27 -9.27 -8.80
CA GLY A 500 15.29 -10.74 -8.63
C GLY A 500 14.17 -11.45 -9.41
N ARG A 501 12.94 -10.90 -9.40
CA ARG A 501 11.79 -11.44 -10.14
C ARG A 501 11.96 -11.34 -11.66
N GLU A 502 12.52 -10.24 -12.15
CA GLU A 502 12.86 -10.11 -13.56
C GLU A 502 13.86 -11.17 -14.00
N GLN A 503 14.92 -11.39 -13.21
CA GLN A 503 15.90 -12.44 -13.50
C GLN A 503 15.29 -13.84 -13.46
N GLU A 504 14.35 -14.13 -12.55
CA GLU A 504 13.64 -15.41 -12.50
C GLU A 504 12.71 -15.57 -13.69
N ARG A 505 11.97 -14.53 -14.10
CA ARG A 505 11.14 -14.55 -15.32
C ARG A 505 11.96 -14.79 -16.59
N PHE A 506 13.09 -14.12 -16.72
CA PHE A 506 14.01 -14.37 -17.85
C PHE A 506 14.58 -15.79 -17.83
N ARG A 507 14.83 -16.37 -16.65
CA ARG A 507 15.25 -17.78 -16.53
C ARG A 507 14.12 -18.74 -16.92
N GLN A 508 12.90 -18.54 -16.44
CA GLN A 508 11.75 -19.39 -16.77
C GLN A 508 11.39 -19.31 -18.25
N GLN A 509 11.39 -18.11 -18.83
CA GLN A 509 11.19 -17.94 -20.27
C GLN A 509 12.32 -18.60 -21.09
N ALA A 510 13.54 -18.59 -20.59
CA ALA A 510 14.65 -19.29 -21.22
C ALA A 510 14.58 -20.82 -21.04
N GLU A 511 13.97 -21.31 -19.95
CA GLU A 511 13.71 -22.74 -19.72
C GLU A 511 12.48 -23.25 -20.47
N GLU A 512 11.40 -22.46 -20.57
CA GLU A 512 10.20 -22.77 -21.37
C GLU A 512 10.43 -22.68 -22.89
N ALA A 513 11.40 -21.89 -23.33
CA ALA A 513 11.83 -21.82 -24.72
C ALA A 513 12.67 -23.04 -25.16
N VAL A 514 12.92 -24.00 -24.28
CA VAL A 514 13.51 -25.29 -24.63
C VAL A 514 12.37 -26.21 -25.04
N PRO A 515 12.19 -26.53 -26.37
CA PRO A 515 11.18 -27.51 -26.78
C PRO A 515 11.52 -28.85 -26.14
N HIS A 516 10.53 -29.51 -25.54
CA HIS A 516 10.61 -30.94 -25.20
C HIS A 516 10.82 -31.72 -26.47
N ILE A 517 12.07 -31.88 -26.88
CA ILE A 517 12.46 -32.83 -27.93
C ILE A 517 12.47 -34.19 -27.24
N ARG A 518 11.50 -35.02 -27.63
CA ARG A 518 11.57 -36.46 -27.40
C ARG A 518 12.92 -36.97 -27.88
N GLU A 519 13.60 -37.74 -27.01
CA GLU A 519 14.81 -38.47 -27.37
C GLU A 519 14.49 -39.42 -28.52
N GLU A 520 14.91 -39.04 -29.73
CA GLU A 520 15.28 -39.97 -30.79
C GLU A 520 16.34 -39.32 -31.66
N ASP A 521 17.52 -39.95 -31.62
CA ASP A 521 18.66 -39.89 -32.53
C ASP A 521 18.91 -38.61 -33.35
N SER A 522 19.98 -37.89 -33.02
CA SER A 522 21.14 -37.70 -33.93
C SER A 522 22.14 -36.65 -33.46
N SER A 523 23.38 -37.12 -33.27
CA SER A 523 24.64 -36.51 -33.68
C SER A 523 24.94 -35.02 -33.45
N SER A 524 26.02 -34.80 -32.75
CA SER A 524 27.07 -33.75 -32.83
C SER A 524 26.71 -32.27 -33.11
N ASN A 525 25.72 -31.94 -33.93
CA ASN A 525 25.42 -30.55 -34.31
C ASN A 525 24.67 -29.73 -33.22
N GLY A 526 23.87 -30.36 -32.36
CA GLY A 526 23.16 -29.66 -31.25
C GLY A 526 24.08 -29.18 -30.12
N LYS A 527 25.13 -29.96 -29.83
CA LYS A 527 26.13 -29.57 -28.80
C LYS A 527 27.00 -28.39 -29.23
N ILE A 528 27.30 -28.30 -30.52
CA ILE A 528 28.10 -27.18 -31.09
C ILE A 528 27.27 -25.88 -31.04
N ARG A 529 26.01 -25.90 -31.48
CA ARG A 529 25.10 -24.76 -31.40
C ARG A 529 24.87 -24.26 -29.94
N HIS A 530 24.77 -25.17 -28.99
CA HIS A 530 24.60 -24.81 -27.57
C HIS A 530 25.85 -24.20 -27.00
N LEU A 531 27.04 -24.66 -27.37
CA LEU A 531 28.31 -24.06 -26.95
C LEU A 531 28.50 -22.66 -27.56
N GLU A 532 28.20 -22.48 -28.84
CA GLU A 532 28.27 -21.20 -29.54
C GLU A 532 27.28 -20.17 -28.93
N ARG A 533 26.05 -20.60 -28.59
CA ARG A 533 25.06 -19.75 -27.93
C ARG A 533 25.52 -19.34 -26.52
N LYS A 534 26.13 -20.25 -25.77
CA LYS A 534 26.69 -19.96 -24.43
C LYS A 534 27.88 -19.01 -24.49
N GLU A 535 28.73 -19.13 -25.50
CA GLU A 535 29.82 -18.16 -25.73
C GLU A 535 29.33 -16.80 -26.16
N TYR A 536 28.29 -16.74 -27.00
CA TYR A 536 27.62 -15.51 -27.38
C TYR A 536 27.12 -14.73 -26.17
N PHE A 537 26.30 -15.34 -25.30
CA PHE A 537 25.75 -14.68 -24.11
C PHE A 537 26.84 -14.31 -23.10
N ARG A 538 27.89 -15.10 -22.97
CA ARG A 538 29.01 -14.75 -22.09
C ARG A 538 29.76 -13.50 -22.58
N ARG A 539 29.93 -13.35 -23.89
CA ARG A 539 30.61 -12.22 -24.49
C ARG A 539 29.75 -10.97 -24.52
N LEU A 540 28.44 -11.13 -24.78
CA LEU A 540 27.44 -10.07 -24.67
C LEU A 540 27.45 -9.47 -23.28
N LYS A 541 27.30 -10.29 -22.24
CA LYS A 541 27.33 -9.83 -20.84
C LYS A 541 28.64 -9.15 -20.45
N LYS A 542 29.74 -9.50 -21.07
CA LYS A 542 31.02 -8.84 -20.84
C LYS A 542 31.03 -7.42 -21.44
N LEU A 543 30.52 -7.26 -22.65
CA LEU A 543 30.43 -5.97 -23.33
C LEU A 543 29.43 -5.04 -22.63
N GLU A 544 28.26 -5.56 -22.22
CA GLU A 544 27.27 -4.80 -21.42
C GLU A 544 27.87 -4.30 -20.10
N LYS A 545 28.66 -5.14 -19.41
CA LYS A 545 29.33 -4.74 -18.17
C LYS A 545 30.43 -3.68 -18.42
N GLU A 546 31.05 -3.69 -19.57
CA GLU A 546 32.07 -2.70 -19.97
C GLU A 546 31.40 -1.35 -20.22
N VAL A 547 30.28 -1.31 -20.96
CA VAL A 547 29.45 -0.10 -21.19
C VAL A 547 28.97 0.47 -19.87
N ALA A 548 28.35 -0.36 -19.00
CA ALA A 548 27.86 0.08 -17.69
C ALA A 548 29.00 0.63 -16.79
N GLY A 549 30.18 0.05 -16.88
CA GLY A 549 31.37 0.55 -16.13
C GLY A 549 31.84 1.93 -16.60
N HIS A 550 31.69 2.27 -17.89
CA HIS A 550 31.99 3.59 -18.42
C HIS A 550 30.90 4.60 -18.02
N GLU A 551 29.62 4.20 -18.04
CA GLU A 551 28.49 5.03 -17.59
C GLU A 551 28.62 5.44 -16.12
N GLU A 552 28.98 4.51 -15.24
CA GLU A 552 29.20 4.79 -13.83
C GLU A 552 30.35 5.79 -13.61
N ARG A 553 31.46 5.65 -14.37
CA ARG A 553 32.59 6.59 -14.30
C ARG A 553 32.24 7.97 -14.83
N ILE A 554 31.48 8.07 -15.93
CA ILE A 554 31.00 9.34 -16.49
C ILE A 554 30.14 10.04 -15.45
N SER A 555 29.18 9.32 -14.84
CA SER A 555 28.29 9.87 -13.81
C SER A 555 29.05 10.43 -12.60
N LEU A 556 30.10 9.73 -12.14
CA LEU A 556 30.97 10.22 -11.06
C LEU A 556 31.74 11.49 -11.47
N LEU A 557 32.35 11.52 -12.65
CA LEU A 557 33.11 12.66 -13.16
C LEU A 557 32.18 13.88 -13.40
N GLU A 558 30.97 13.67 -13.91
CA GLU A 558 29.97 14.72 -14.09
C GLU A 558 29.50 15.27 -12.75
N SER A 559 29.32 14.43 -11.74
CA SER A 559 28.98 14.88 -10.39
C SER A 559 30.06 15.76 -9.79
N GLU A 560 31.37 15.40 -9.98
CA GLU A 560 32.48 16.23 -9.55
C GLU A 560 32.53 17.55 -10.33
N LEU A 561 32.29 17.53 -11.64
CA LEU A 561 32.24 18.72 -12.50
C LEU A 561 31.13 19.68 -12.05
N ASN A 562 29.93 19.16 -11.80
CA ASN A 562 28.78 19.94 -11.32
C ASN A 562 29.05 20.58 -9.95
N ASN A 563 29.77 19.87 -9.06
CA ASN A 563 30.21 20.43 -7.78
C ASN A 563 31.19 21.59 -7.97
N MET A 564 32.12 21.47 -8.92
CA MET A 564 33.05 22.56 -9.24
C MET A 564 32.34 23.74 -9.93
N ASP A 565 31.36 23.50 -10.80
CA ASP A 565 30.52 24.53 -11.42
C ASP A 565 29.69 25.29 -10.36
N ALA A 566 29.16 24.58 -9.37
CA ALA A 566 28.47 25.19 -8.24
C ALA A 566 29.39 26.11 -7.41
N MET A 567 30.64 25.71 -7.21
CA MET A 567 31.66 26.53 -6.54
C MET A 567 32.05 27.75 -7.38
N MET A 568 32.06 27.65 -8.69
CA MET A 568 32.30 28.81 -9.60
C MET A 568 31.15 29.81 -9.60
N SER A 569 29.92 29.34 -9.38
CA SER A 569 28.72 30.21 -9.40
C SER A 569 28.59 31.07 -8.14
N ASN A 570 29.28 30.75 -7.04
CA ASN A 570 29.22 31.49 -5.77
C ASN A 570 30.63 31.58 -5.15
N PRO A 571 31.57 32.38 -5.70
CA PRO A 571 32.96 32.40 -5.28
C PRO A 571 33.19 33.33 -4.07
N ASP A 572 33.17 32.74 -2.85
CA ASP A 572 33.62 33.44 -1.64
C ASP A 572 34.42 32.46 -0.74
N PRO A 573 35.77 32.47 -0.80
CA PRO A 573 36.72 33.29 -1.54
C PRO A 573 36.93 32.82 -3.00
N PRO A 574 37.51 33.69 -3.90
CA PRO A 574 37.70 33.33 -5.30
C PRO A 574 38.67 32.14 -5.46
N PRO A 575 38.36 31.19 -6.35
CA PRO A 575 39.17 29.98 -6.54
C PRO A 575 40.55 30.33 -7.07
N GLY A 576 41.59 29.66 -6.52
CA GLY A 576 42.99 29.82 -6.96
C GLY A 576 43.28 29.23 -8.35
N GLU A 577 44.47 29.48 -8.92
CA GLU A 577 44.89 28.97 -10.24
C GLU A 577 44.81 27.44 -10.34
N ASP A 578 45.14 26.71 -9.27
CA ASP A 578 45.05 25.26 -9.19
C ASP A 578 43.64 24.71 -9.40
N PHE A 579 42.60 25.49 -9.08
CA PHE A 579 41.20 25.10 -9.27
C PHE A 579 40.85 25.03 -10.75
N TYR A 580 41.25 26.03 -11.54
CA TYR A 580 40.96 26.09 -12.99
C TYR A 580 41.74 25.00 -13.76
N ASP A 581 42.95 24.64 -13.33
CA ASP A 581 43.67 23.55 -13.93
C ASP A 581 43.03 22.19 -13.62
N ARG A 582 42.54 22.00 -12.41
CA ARG A 582 41.81 20.80 -12.02
C ARG A 582 40.47 20.69 -12.75
N TYR A 583 39.75 21.79 -12.92
CA TYR A 583 38.53 21.86 -13.71
C TYR A 583 38.74 21.46 -15.18
N ARG A 584 39.83 21.96 -15.79
CA ARG A 584 40.22 21.62 -17.15
C ARG A 584 40.57 20.14 -17.30
N GLN A 585 41.33 19.59 -16.37
CA GLN A 585 41.70 18.18 -16.35
C GLN A 585 40.46 17.28 -16.18
N LEU A 586 39.51 17.66 -15.31
CA LEU A 586 38.29 16.92 -15.10
C LEU A 586 37.42 16.91 -16.36
N ARG A 587 37.27 18.05 -17.03
CA ARG A 587 36.54 18.17 -18.29
C ARG A 587 37.17 17.36 -19.43
N GLU A 588 38.48 17.31 -19.50
CA GLU A 588 39.20 16.41 -20.44
C GLU A 588 39.00 14.94 -20.10
N SER A 589 38.94 14.61 -18.82
CA SER A 589 38.68 13.23 -18.35
C SER A 589 37.27 12.77 -18.69
N VAL A 590 36.24 13.63 -18.52
CA VAL A 590 34.86 13.36 -18.97
C VAL A 590 34.83 13.11 -20.47
N SER A 591 35.45 13.98 -21.27
CA SER A 591 35.48 13.84 -22.73
C SER A 591 36.16 12.55 -23.18
N LYS A 592 37.27 12.16 -22.53
CA LYS A 592 37.97 10.89 -22.82
C LYS A 592 37.12 9.66 -22.44
N GLU A 593 36.42 9.72 -21.32
CA GLU A 593 35.61 8.59 -20.87
C GLU A 593 34.35 8.48 -21.72
N MET A 594 33.75 9.59 -22.19
CA MET A 594 32.66 9.60 -23.17
C MET A 594 33.09 8.94 -24.50
N SER A 595 34.26 9.26 -25.02
CA SER A 595 34.75 8.61 -26.26
C SER A 595 34.97 7.11 -26.09
N ARG A 596 35.39 6.65 -24.90
CA ARG A 596 35.53 5.22 -24.60
C ARG A 596 34.17 4.53 -24.47
N TRP A 597 33.19 5.23 -23.90
CA TRP A 597 31.82 4.75 -23.80
C TRP A 597 31.19 4.60 -25.19
N GLU A 598 31.37 5.60 -26.07
CA GLU A 598 30.90 5.53 -27.46
C GLU A 598 31.52 4.34 -28.21
N GLU A 599 32.83 4.09 -28.04
CA GLU A 599 33.53 2.95 -28.65
C GLU A 599 33.01 1.61 -28.08
N ALA A 600 32.80 1.51 -26.77
CA ALA A 600 32.29 0.32 -26.12
C ALA A 600 30.83 0.05 -26.53
N HIS A 601 29.99 1.09 -26.65
CA HIS A 601 28.63 0.99 -27.10
C HIS A 601 28.52 0.57 -28.57
N HIS A 602 29.37 1.14 -29.42
CA HIS A 602 29.44 0.75 -30.82
C HIS A 602 29.86 -0.73 -30.98
N ASN A 603 30.84 -1.17 -30.19
CA ASN A 603 31.30 -2.57 -30.18
C ASN A 603 30.19 -3.53 -29.71
N LEU A 604 29.38 -3.12 -28.76
CA LEU A 604 28.21 -3.88 -28.28
C LEU A 604 27.16 -3.98 -29.37
N GLU A 605 26.79 -2.88 -30.02
CA GLU A 605 25.81 -2.85 -31.12
C GLU A 605 26.27 -3.70 -32.30
N GLN A 606 27.53 -3.55 -32.71
CA GLN A 606 28.10 -4.32 -33.80
C GLN A 606 28.12 -5.82 -33.46
N TYR A 607 28.45 -6.19 -32.23
CA TYR A 607 28.43 -7.58 -31.78
C TYR A 607 27.01 -8.19 -31.80
N ILE A 608 25.99 -7.40 -31.42
CA ILE A 608 24.58 -7.81 -31.47
C ILE A 608 24.16 -8.01 -32.93
N GLU A 609 24.53 -7.08 -33.82
CA GLU A 609 24.15 -7.12 -35.23
C GLU A 609 24.81 -8.28 -35.97
N ASP A 610 26.10 -8.50 -35.76
CA ASP A 610 26.85 -9.61 -36.34
C ASP A 610 26.34 -11.00 -35.89
N ASN A 611 25.72 -11.05 -34.73
CA ASN A 611 25.22 -12.28 -34.12
C ASN A 611 23.69 -12.34 -34.01
N ARG A 612 22.98 -11.57 -34.83
CA ARG A 612 21.49 -11.46 -34.85
C ARG A 612 20.77 -12.81 -34.98
N LYS A 613 21.41 -13.79 -35.60
CA LYS A 613 20.93 -15.19 -35.68
C LYS A 613 20.75 -15.91 -34.33
N PHE A 614 21.35 -15.36 -33.24
CA PHE A 614 21.17 -15.89 -31.87
C PHE A 614 20.11 -15.16 -31.06
N THR A 615 19.60 -14.02 -31.56
CA THR A 615 18.55 -13.21 -30.92
C THR A 615 17.16 -13.41 -31.55
N GLU A 616 17.09 -13.88 -32.80
CA GLU A 616 15.83 -14.11 -33.56
C GLU A 616 15.40 -15.59 -33.60
N GLY A 617 15.99 -16.50 -32.76
CA GLY A 617 15.67 -17.93 -32.75
C GLY A 617 15.21 -18.48 -31.40
#